data_9505a896bbcfce3a7e4a5793a5ae84fd
#
_entry.id   9505a896bbcfce3a7e4a5793a5ae84fd
#
_cell.length_a   1.000
_cell.length_b   1.000
_cell.length_c   1.000
_cell.angle_alpha   90.00
_cell.angle_beta   90.00
_cell.angle_gamma   90.00
#
_symmetry.space_group_name_H-M   'P 1'
#
loop_
_entity.id
_entity.type
_entity.pdbx_description
1 polymer ?
#
loop_
_entity_poly.entity_id
_entity_poly.type
_entity_poly.pdbx_seq_one_letter_code
_entity_poly.pdbx_strand_id
1 'polypeptide(L)'
;MEKAVLIVLSGIGALVLTLIAFWILRKMKGSITITPEKYNYAPGETIKGKILLKLKKPITADQLIIGLRCQRTERSTSLNTGKSQPSTSNIFDFNQPLEGKKDYAPSEYPYDFAITIPQNVSPQLEGIAGSLVKSASILMGQNASLRWYLYAELKCDGVNLSKEIQVNVAG
;
A
#
# COMPACT_ATOMS: atom_id res chain seq x y z
N MET A 1 43.14 6.79 -5.15
CA MET A 1 42.05 5.84 -4.84
C MET A 1 41.47 6.02 -3.45
N GLU A 2 42.22 6.30 -2.41
CA GLU A 2 41.71 6.48 -1.04
C GLU A 2 40.66 7.58 -0.87
N LYS A 3 40.88 8.78 -1.48
CA LYS A 3 39.92 9.89 -1.35
C LYS A 3 38.54 9.62 -1.92
N ALA A 4 38.46 8.84 -3.02
CA ALA A 4 37.19 8.46 -3.64
C ALA A 4 36.41 7.47 -2.75
N VAL A 5 37.10 6.53 -2.11
CA VAL A 5 36.50 5.56 -1.19
C VAL A 5 35.96 6.28 0.07
N LEU A 6 36.68 7.27 0.58
CA LEU A 6 36.26 8.06 1.73
C LEU A 6 34.99 8.90 1.44
N ILE A 7 34.87 9.47 0.25
CA ILE A 7 33.68 10.24 -0.19
C ILE A 7 32.47 9.31 -0.32
N VAL A 8 32.64 8.12 -0.89
CA VAL A 8 31.55 7.13 -1.03
C VAL A 8 31.09 6.65 0.34
N LEU A 9 32.00 6.32 1.25
CA LEU A 9 31.68 5.89 2.61
C LEU A 9 30.94 6.99 3.41
N SER A 10 31.36 8.25 3.29
CA SER A 10 30.68 9.36 3.96
C SER A 10 29.27 9.59 3.41
N GLY A 11 29.05 9.42 2.10
CA GLY A 11 27.75 9.54 1.46
C GLY A 11 26.75 8.45 1.92
N ILE A 12 27.24 7.20 2.02
CA ILE A 12 26.43 6.08 2.51
C ILE A 12 26.06 6.29 3.98
N GLY A 13 27.01 6.74 4.81
CA GLY A 13 26.77 7.03 6.23
C GLY A 13 25.69 8.11 6.43
N ALA A 14 25.74 9.19 5.65
CA ALA A 14 24.73 10.26 5.72
C ALA A 14 23.34 9.76 5.30
N LEU A 15 23.26 8.92 4.27
CA LEU A 15 22.00 8.36 3.79
C LEU A 15 21.36 7.41 4.82
N VAL A 16 22.15 6.60 5.48
CA VAL A 16 21.67 5.70 6.56
C VAL A 16 21.17 6.51 7.76
N LEU A 17 21.88 7.56 8.15
CA LEU A 17 21.46 8.42 9.26
C LEU A 17 20.14 9.14 8.96
N THR A 18 19.93 9.62 7.73
CA THR A 18 18.68 10.26 7.33
C THR A 18 17.50 9.28 7.35
N LEU A 19 17.69 8.03 6.91
CA LEU A 19 16.66 7.00 6.97
C LEU A 19 16.29 6.63 8.41
N ILE A 20 17.29 6.53 9.30
CA ILE A 20 17.07 6.25 10.73
C ILE A 20 16.30 7.41 11.38
N ALA A 21 16.71 8.66 11.12
CA ALA A 21 16.02 9.84 11.63
C ALA A 21 14.56 9.89 11.18
N PHE A 22 14.30 9.62 9.90
CA PHE A 22 12.94 9.55 9.34
C PHE A 22 12.09 8.48 10.03
N TRP A 23 12.65 7.30 10.26
CA TRP A 23 11.96 6.20 10.94
C TRP A 23 11.65 6.53 12.41
N ILE A 24 12.59 7.17 13.12
CA ILE A 24 12.39 7.64 14.50
C ILE A 24 11.29 8.70 14.56
N LEU A 25 11.32 9.70 13.68
CA LEU A 25 10.31 10.76 13.61
C LEU A 25 8.90 10.19 13.38
N ARG A 26 8.79 9.20 12.51
CA ARG A 26 7.52 8.51 12.27
C ARG A 26 7.00 7.79 13.52
N LYS A 27 7.85 7.05 14.22
CA LYS A 27 7.49 6.36 15.48
C LYS A 27 7.12 7.31 16.62
N MET A 28 7.68 8.51 16.61
CA MET A 28 7.40 9.53 17.63
C MET A 28 6.03 10.17 17.48
N LYS A 29 5.43 10.20 16.28
CA LYS A 29 4.09 10.75 16.06
C LYS A 29 2.99 9.82 16.61
N GLY A 30 3.13 8.52 16.42
CA GLY A 30 2.13 7.54 16.81
C GLY A 30 2.13 6.30 15.93
N SER A 31 1.01 5.58 15.92
CA SER A 31 0.83 4.37 15.11
C SER A 31 -0.61 4.24 14.64
N ILE A 32 -0.79 3.53 13.52
CA ILE A 32 -2.09 3.08 13.02
C ILE A 32 -2.11 1.56 13.12
N THR A 33 -3.19 1.01 13.65
CA THR A 33 -3.46 -0.43 13.65
C THR A 33 -4.75 -0.67 12.88
N ILE A 34 -4.74 -1.63 11.95
CA ILE A 34 -5.91 -2.05 11.17
C ILE A 34 -6.27 -3.45 11.64
N THR A 35 -7.52 -3.64 12.04
CA THR A 35 -8.05 -4.93 12.50
C THR A 35 -9.29 -5.26 11.69
N PRO A 36 -9.18 -6.02 10.59
CA PRO A 36 -10.35 -6.51 9.85
C PRO A 36 -11.05 -7.60 10.66
N GLU A 37 -12.34 -7.82 10.39
CA GLU A 37 -13.10 -8.91 11.03
C GLU A 37 -12.57 -10.29 10.63
N LYS A 38 -12.05 -10.42 9.40
CA LYS A 38 -11.40 -11.63 8.88
C LYS A 38 -10.31 -11.26 7.87
N TYR A 39 -9.56 -12.23 7.42
CA TYR A 39 -8.47 -12.03 6.45
C TYR A 39 -8.73 -12.68 5.08
N ASN A 40 -9.77 -13.51 4.96
CA ASN A 40 -10.13 -14.20 3.72
C ASN A 40 -11.49 -13.72 3.26
N TYR A 41 -11.60 -13.28 2.03
CA TYR A 41 -12.79 -12.68 1.44
C TYR A 41 -13.06 -13.25 0.05
N ALA A 42 -14.31 -13.18 -0.38
CA ALA A 42 -14.72 -13.43 -1.75
C ALA A 42 -14.85 -12.11 -2.54
N PRO A 43 -14.70 -12.14 -3.88
CA PRO A 43 -15.04 -11.00 -4.74
C PRO A 43 -16.48 -10.53 -4.50
N GLY A 44 -16.68 -9.22 -4.43
CA GLY A 44 -18.00 -8.63 -4.10
C GLY A 44 -18.31 -8.53 -2.61
N GLU A 45 -17.51 -9.16 -1.76
CA GLU A 45 -17.71 -9.10 -0.31
C GLU A 45 -17.24 -7.77 0.28
N THR A 46 -17.85 -7.35 1.39
CA THR A 46 -17.46 -6.13 2.10
C THR A 46 -16.49 -6.45 3.24
N ILE A 47 -15.31 -5.87 3.19
CA ILE A 47 -14.33 -5.88 4.28
C ILE A 47 -14.79 -4.91 5.35
N LYS A 48 -15.11 -5.41 6.53
CA LYS A 48 -15.42 -4.59 7.70
C LYS A 48 -14.30 -4.73 8.73
N GLY A 49 -14.15 -3.71 9.56
CA GLY A 49 -13.15 -3.76 10.61
C GLY A 49 -12.99 -2.44 11.34
N LYS A 50 -11.93 -2.36 12.14
CA LYS A 50 -11.59 -1.20 12.96
C LYS A 50 -10.20 -0.71 12.66
N ILE A 51 -10.04 0.61 12.70
CA ILE A 51 -8.75 1.29 12.74
C ILE A 51 -8.59 1.89 14.12
N LEU A 52 -7.46 1.64 14.75
CA LEU A 52 -7.05 2.32 15.97
C LEU A 52 -5.89 3.26 15.62
N LEU A 53 -6.15 4.55 15.67
CA LEU A 53 -5.14 5.60 15.53
C LEU A 53 -4.67 5.99 16.93
N LYS A 54 -3.42 5.66 17.27
CA LYS A 54 -2.79 6.00 18.54
C LYS A 54 -1.75 7.08 18.33
N LEU A 55 -2.00 8.26 18.88
CA LEU A 55 -1.13 9.42 18.74
C LEU A 55 -0.40 9.71 20.05
N LYS A 56 0.90 10.02 19.93
CA LYS A 56 1.80 10.36 21.05
C LYS A 56 2.03 11.86 21.21
N LYS A 57 1.73 12.63 20.17
CA LYS A 57 1.89 14.08 20.09
C LYS A 57 0.66 14.71 19.45
N PRO A 58 0.38 16.01 19.72
CA PRO A 58 -0.64 16.74 18.97
C PRO A 58 -0.28 16.74 17.48
N ILE A 59 -1.26 16.49 16.61
CA ILE A 59 -1.09 16.46 15.16
C ILE A 59 -2.28 17.14 14.50
N THR A 60 -2.02 18.13 13.66
CA THR A 60 -2.99 18.62 12.69
C THR A 60 -2.93 17.71 11.47
N ALA A 61 -4.02 17.02 11.18
CA ALA A 61 -4.13 16.17 10.01
C ALA A 61 -5.10 16.76 9.00
N ASP A 62 -4.77 16.60 7.71
CA ASP A 62 -5.64 17.03 6.63
C ASP A 62 -6.73 15.98 6.37
N GLN A 63 -6.40 14.71 6.53
CA GLN A 63 -7.31 13.61 6.25
C GLN A 63 -6.82 12.29 6.83
N LEU A 64 -7.76 11.47 7.35
CA LEU A 64 -7.55 10.05 7.58
C LEU A 64 -8.29 9.27 6.50
N ILE A 65 -7.58 8.43 5.78
CA ILE A 65 -8.15 7.58 4.72
C ILE A 65 -7.95 6.09 5.05
N ILE A 66 -8.88 5.29 4.55
CA ILE A 66 -8.75 3.84 4.42
C ILE A 66 -8.87 3.47 2.94
N GLY A 67 -8.07 2.53 2.47
CA GLY A 67 -8.13 2.10 1.08
C GLY A 67 -7.86 0.62 0.90
N LEU A 68 -8.26 0.12 -0.25
CA LEU A 68 -8.02 -1.24 -0.72
C LEU A 68 -7.27 -1.18 -2.04
N ARG A 69 -6.13 -1.87 -2.11
CA ARG A 69 -5.26 -1.92 -3.29
C ARG A 69 -5.05 -3.36 -3.73
N CYS A 70 -5.11 -3.60 -5.03
CA CYS A 70 -4.69 -4.86 -5.62
C CYS A 70 -3.42 -4.66 -6.44
N GLN A 71 -2.39 -5.43 -6.13
CA GLN A 71 -1.13 -5.45 -6.84
C GLN A 71 -1.01 -6.74 -7.64
N ARG A 72 -0.62 -6.60 -8.90
CA ARG A 72 -0.24 -7.69 -9.78
C ARG A 72 1.28 -7.74 -9.89
N THR A 73 1.86 -8.88 -9.54
CA THR A 73 3.28 -9.14 -9.73
C THR A 73 3.45 -10.14 -10.86
N GLU A 74 4.20 -9.74 -11.89
CA GLU A 74 4.54 -10.56 -13.05
C GLU A 74 6.04 -10.80 -13.07
N ARG A 75 6.46 -11.97 -13.54
CA ARG A 75 7.86 -12.23 -13.86
C ARG A 75 8.05 -12.02 -15.36
N SER A 76 8.72 -10.94 -15.72
CA SER A 76 9.13 -10.67 -17.10
C SER A 76 10.54 -11.20 -17.32
N THR A 77 10.70 -12.08 -18.29
CA THR A 77 12.03 -12.54 -18.70
C THR A 77 12.51 -11.65 -19.85
N SER A 78 13.58 -10.90 -19.62
CA SER A 78 14.20 -10.09 -20.68
C SER A 78 14.79 -11.00 -21.75
N LEU A 79 14.31 -10.89 -22.98
CA LEU A 79 14.80 -11.65 -24.12
C LEU A 79 16.28 -11.41 -24.42
N ASN A 80 16.81 -10.23 -24.05
CA ASN A 80 18.19 -9.85 -24.30
C ASN A 80 19.21 -10.33 -23.27
N THR A 81 18.77 -10.57 -22.03
CA THR A 81 19.69 -10.90 -20.92
C THR A 81 19.37 -12.22 -20.24
N GLY A 82 18.25 -12.86 -20.58
CA GLY A 82 17.79 -14.09 -19.93
C GLY A 82 17.45 -13.92 -18.42
N LYS A 83 17.56 -12.69 -17.89
CA LYS A 83 17.28 -12.42 -16.47
C LYS A 83 15.79 -12.17 -16.27
N SER A 84 15.19 -12.92 -15.36
CA SER A 84 13.82 -12.72 -14.93
C SER A 84 13.79 -11.66 -13.81
N GLN A 85 13.08 -10.55 -14.03
CA GLN A 85 12.85 -9.53 -13.03
C GLN A 85 11.36 -9.46 -12.69
N PRO A 86 10.99 -9.41 -11.40
CA PRO A 86 9.61 -9.19 -11.01
C PRO A 86 9.21 -7.74 -11.30
N SER A 87 8.09 -7.55 -11.99
CA SER A 87 7.44 -6.26 -12.19
C SER A 87 6.15 -6.26 -11.38
N THR A 88 5.93 -5.22 -10.59
CA THR A 88 4.72 -5.07 -9.78
C THR A 88 3.97 -3.83 -10.23
N SER A 89 2.69 -3.97 -10.52
CA SER A 89 1.79 -2.89 -10.91
C SER A 89 0.53 -2.89 -10.05
N ASN A 90 0.02 -1.69 -9.72
CA ASN A 90 -1.29 -1.56 -9.10
C ASN A 90 -2.35 -1.67 -10.19
N ILE A 91 -3.23 -2.66 -10.08
CA ILE A 91 -4.36 -2.86 -11.02
C ILE A 91 -5.68 -2.35 -10.47
N PHE A 92 -5.73 -2.11 -9.16
CA PHE A 92 -6.86 -1.50 -8.47
C PHE A 92 -6.34 -0.71 -7.27
N ASP A 93 -6.87 0.50 -7.08
CA ASP A 93 -6.59 1.31 -5.90
C ASP A 93 -7.83 2.17 -5.62
N PHE A 94 -8.50 1.89 -4.51
CA PHE A 94 -9.67 2.61 -4.04
C PHE A 94 -9.40 3.12 -2.64
N ASN A 95 -9.79 4.35 -2.35
CA ASN A 95 -9.74 4.88 -1.00
C ASN A 95 -10.97 5.73 -0.68
N GLN A 96 -11.29 5.80 0.60
CA GLN A 96 -12.36 6.64 1.12
C GLN A 96 -11.88 7.38 2.36
N PRO A 97 -12.33 8.64 2.56
CA PRO A 97 -12.04 9.36 3.79
C PRO A 97 -12.83 8.77 4.95
N LEU A 98 -12.18 8.62 6.10
CA LEU A 98 -12.81 8.30 7.38
C LEU A 98 -12.99 9.57 8.22
N GLU A 99 -12.06 10.52 8.08
CA GLU A 99 -12.09 11.79 8.78
C GLU A 99 -11.45 12.86 7.88
N GLY A 100 -12.00 14.06 7.89
CA GLY A 100 -11.44 15.22 7.21
C GLY A 100 -10.35 15.90 8.03
N LYS A 101 -10.14 17.20 7.73
CA LYS A 101 -9.17 18.02 8.48
C LYS A 101 -9.55 18.11 9.94
N LYS A 102 -8.58 17.77 10.81
CA LYS A 102 -8.82 17.72 12.26
C LYS A 102 -7.53 17.86 13.05
N ASP A 103 -7.63 18.55 14.18
CA ASP A 103 -6.59 18.61 15.20
C ASP A 103 -6.79 17.46 16.20
N TYR A 104 -5.77 16.65 16.34
CA TYR A 104 -5.75 15.51 17.23
C TYR A 104 -4.88 15.79 18.45
N ALA A 105 -5.41 15.58 19.64
CA ALA A 105 -4.62 15.49 20.85
C ALA A 105 -3.91 14.13 20.96
N PRO A 106 -2.89 14.00 21.82
CA PRO A 106 -2.30 12.69 22.12
C PRO A 106 -3.35 11.79 22.78
N SER A 107 -3.88 10.81 22.05
CA SER A 107 -4.91 9.87 22.49
C SER A 107 -5.06 8.72 21.52
N GLU A 108 -6.00 7.82 21.82
CA GLU A 108 -6.42 6.73 20.94
C GLU A 108 -7.78 7.08 20.31
N TYR A 109 -7.87 6.92 19.00
CA TYR A 109 -9.07 7.24 18.22
C TYR A 109 -9.48 5.99 17.42
N PRO A 110 -10.58 5.33 17.80
CA PRO A 110 -11.13 4.21 17.05
C PRO A 110 -12.01 4.73 15.90
N TYR A 111 -11.91 4.07 14.74
CA TYR A 111 -12.76 4.28 13.58
C TYR A 111 -13.22 2.93 13.03
N ASP A 112 -14.50 2.83 12.71
CA ASP A 112 -15.03 1.68 11.98
C ASP A 112 -14.94 1.95 10.48
N PHE A 113 -14.74 0.91 9.68
CA PHE A 113 -14.72 1.01 8.23
C PHE A 113 -15.45 -0.14 7.55
N ALA A 114 -15.90 0.11 6.31
CA ALA A 114 -16.46 -0.89 5.43
C ALA A 114 -16.04 -0.57 3.99
N ILE A 115 -15.36 -1.49 3.30
CA ILE A 115 -14.92 -1.36 1.92
C ILE A 115 -15.38 -2.59 1.14
N THR A 116 -16.10 -2.39 0.03
CA THR A 116 -16.54 -3.49 -0.82
C THR A 116 -15.46 -3.85 -1.85
N ILE A 117 -15.13 -5.12 -1.93
CA ILE A 117 -14.22 -5.66 -2.94
C ILE A 117 -14.97 -5.68 -4.28
N PRO A 118 -14.38 -5.20 -5.38
CA PRO A 118 -15.03 -5.29 -6.68
C PRO A 118 -15.24 -6.76 -7.09
N GLN A 119 -16.38 -7.05 -7.73
CA GLN A 119 -16.67 -8.39 -8.23
C GLN A 119 -15.76 -8.80 -9.39
N ASN A 120 -15.36 -7.81 -10.22
CA ASN A 120 -14.50 -8.03 -11.37
C ASN A 120 -13.27 -7.13 -11.25
N VAL A 121 -12.13 -7.71 -10.93
CA VAL A 121 -10.83 -7.05 -11.01
C VAL A 121 -10.17 -7.43 -12.33
N SER A 122 -10.87 -7.19 -13.42
CA SER A 122 -10.23 -7.16 -14.73
C SER A 122 -9.49 -5.84 -14.84
N PRO A 123 -8.21 -5.79 -15.27
CA PRO A 123 -7.59 -4.54 -15.61
C PRO A 123 -8.49 -3.87 -16.64
N GLN A 124 -8.99 -2.68 -16.33
CA GLN A 124 -9.66 -1.82 -17.31
C GLN A 124 -8.61 -1.47 -18.37
N LEU A 125 -8.49 -2.32 -19.37
CA LEU A 125 -7.96 -1.94 -20.66
C LEU A 125 -9.07 -1.14 -21.32
N GLU A 126 -9.16 0.13 -21.00
CA GLU A 126 -9.93 1.10 -21.76
C GLU A 126 -9.35 1.14 -23.16
N GLY A 127 -10.12 0.68 -24.12
CA GLY A 127 -9.87 0.81 -25.55
C GLY A 127 -9.27 -0.44 -26.20
N ILE A 128 -10.12 -1.15 -26.92
CA ILE A 128 -9.93 -2.18 -27.93
C ILE A 128 -10.30 -3.60 -27.45
N ALA A 129 -11.52 -3.96 -27.85
CA ALA A 129 -12.06 -5.31 -28.03
C ALA A 129 -12.13 -6.24 -26.82
N GLY A 130 -13.27 -6.21 -26.15
CA GLY A 130 -13.65 -7.13 -25.05
C GLY A 130 -13.71 -8.63 -25.38
N SER A 131 -13.31 -9.06 -26.57
CA SER A 131 -13.24 -10.48 -26.98
C SER A 131 -11.81 -11.05 -26.96
N LEU A 132 -10.78 -10.22 -27.02
CA LEU A 132 -9.38 -10.67 -26.95
C LEU A 132 -8.85 -10.85 -25.53
N VAL A 133 -9.55 -10.28 -24.52
CA VAL A 133 -9.11 -10.29 -23.12
C VAL A 133 -9.17 -11.70 -22.50
N LYS A 134 -10.17 -12.52 -22.87
CA LYS A 134 -10.25 -13.92 -22.41
C LYS A 134 -9.11 -14.79 -22.94
N SER A 135 -8.66 -14.52 -24.15
CA SER A 135 -7.54 -15.28 -24.76
C SER A 135 -6.18 -14.82 -24.24
N ALA A 136 -6.03 -13.51 -23.94
CA ALA A 136 -4.80 -12.97 -23.39
C ALA A 136 -4.58 -13.38 -21.92
N SER A 137 -5.64 -13.51 -21.12
CA SER A 137 -5.53 -14.00 -19.74
C SER A 137 -5.09 -15.46 -19.66
N ILE A 138 -5.43 -16.28 -20.64
CA ILE A 138 -4.99 -17.69 -20.73
C ILE A 138 -3.53 -17.77 -21.20
N LEU A 139 -3.08 -16.89 -22.08
CA LEU A 139 -1.70 -16.88 -22.58
C LEU A 139 -0.71 -16.16 -21.65
N MET A 140 -1.16 -15.19 -20.84
CA MET A 140 -0.33 -14.49 -19.85
C MET A 140 -0.38 -15.12 -18.43
N GLY A 141 -1.08 -16.21 -18.25
CA GLY A 141 -1.65 -16.64 -16.97
C GLY A 141 -0.81 -17.51 -16.06
N GLN A 142 0.43 -17.89 -16.36
CA GLN A 142 1.11 -18.85 -15.46
C GLN A 142 2.08 -18.24 -14.44
N ASN A 143 2.38 -16.94 -14.48
CA ASN A 143 3.38 -16.33 -13.60
C ASN A 143 2.92 -15.01 -12.93
N ALA A 144 1.65 -14.67 -12.97
CA ALA A 144 1.14 -13.48 -12.33
C ALA A 144 0.47 -13.82 -10.99
N SER A 145 0.89 -13.16 -9.92
CA SER A 145 0.25 -13.26 -8.61
C SER A 145 -0.46 -11.97 -8.25
N LEU A 146 -1.70 -12.08 -7.76
CA LEU A 146 -2.46 -10.95 -7.23
C LEU A 146 -2.34 -10.91 -5.73
N ARG A 147 -2.08 -9.72 -5.19
CA ARG A 147 -2.01 -9.48 -3.76
C ARG A 147 -2.89 -8.29 -3.40
N TRP A 148 -3.72 -8.47 -2.41
CA TRP A 148 -4.60 -7.44 -1.91
C TRP A 148 -4.08 -6.85 -0.62
N TYR A 149 -4.13 -5.53 -0.54
CA TYR A 149 -3.67 -4.78 0.62
C TYR A 149 -4.74 -3.81 1.08
N LEU A 150 -5.06 -3.91 2.36
CA LEU A 150 -5.85 -2.92 3.05
C LEU A 150 -4.89 -1.93 3.70
N TYR A 151 -5.02 -0.64 3.42
CA TYR A 151 -4.12 0.38 3.95
C TYR A 151 -4.88 1.54 4.57
N ALA A 152 -4.31 2.11 5.61
CA ALA A 152 -4.79 3.35 6.22
C ALA A 152 -3.66 4.37 6.28
N GLU A 153 -3.99 5.63 6.03
CA GLU A 153 -3.04 6.73 6.04
C GLU A 153 -3.65 7.97 6.70
N LEU A 154 -2.92 8.52 7.67
CA LEU A 154 -3.17 9.84 8.23
C LEU A 154 -2.25 10.83 7.51
N LYS A 155 -2.82 11.67 6.66
CA LYS A 155 -2.13 12.75 5.97
C LYS A 155 -1.96 13.92 6.92
N CYS A 156 -0.74 14.31 7.19
CA CYS A 156 -0.44 15.40 8.12
C CYS A 156 0.87 16.08 7.72
N ASP A 157 1.11 17.26 8.23
CA ASP A 157 2.34 18.00 7.97
C ASP A 157 3.59 17.16 8.23
N GLY A 158 4.51 17.17 7.27
CA GLY A 158 5.75 16.41 7.27
C GLY A 158 5.53 14.93 6.96
N VAL A 159 5.80 14.03 7.90
CA VAL A 159 5.74 12.58 7.67
C VAL A 159 4.36 12.02 7.98
N ASN A 160 3.69 11.45 6.98
CA ASN A 160 2.42 10.75 7.14
C ASN A 160 2.57 9.49 8.00
N LEU A 161 1.52 9.19 8.78
CA LEU A 161 1.40 7.88 9.41
C LEU A 161 0.64 6.96 8.48
N SER A 162 1.19 5.79 8.19
CA SER A 162 0.54 4.80 7.34
C SER A 162 0.75 3.39 7.88
N LYS A 163 -0.23 2.53 7.61
CA LYS A 163 -0.19 1.10 7.89
C LYS A 163 -0.83 0.36 6.73
N GLU A 164 -0.22 -0.74 6.35
CA GLU A 164 -0.73 -1.65 5.33
C GLU A 164 -0.73 -3.07 5.89
N ILE A 165 -1.75 -3.85 5.56
CA ILE A 165 -1.87 -5.27 5.87
C ILE A 165 -2.34 -6.02 4.62
N GLN A 166 -1.87 -7.23 4.43
CA GLN A 166 -2.32 -8.09 3.36
C GLN A 166 -3.63 -8.80 3.76
N VAL A 167 -4.56 -8.87 2.82
CA VAL A 167 -5.78 -9.67 2.91
C VAL A 167 -5.83 -10.64 1.73
N ASN A 168 -6.50 -11.77 1.90
CA ASN A 168 -6.66 -12.76 0.83
C ASN A 168 -8.03 -12.59 0.21
N VAL A 169 -8.07 -12.45 -1.12
CA VAL A 169 -9.31 -12.47 -1.87
C VAL A 169 -9.25 -13.69 -2.78
N ALA A 170 -10.20 -14.63 -2.58
CA ALA A 170 -10.29 -15.82 -3.40
C ALA A 170 -10.64 -15.40 -4.84
N GLY A 171 -9.75 -15.72 -5.79
CA GLY A 171 -9.95 -15.49 -7.22
C GLY A 171 -10.45 -16.74 -7.91
#